data_a327e8ebd9cda2c7450ef4adab59b568
#
_entry.id   a327e8ebd9cda2c7450ef4adab59b568
#
_cell.length_a   1.000
_cell.length_b   1.000
_cell.length_c   1.000
_cell.angle_alpha   90.00
_cell.angle_beta   90.00
_cell.angle_gamma   90.00
#
_symmetry.space_group_name_H-M   'P 1'
#
loop_
_entity.id
_entity.type
_entity.pdbx_description
1 polymer ?
#
loop_
_entity_poly.entity_id
_entity_poly.type
_entity_poly.pdbx_seq_one_letter_code
_entity_poly.pdbx_strand_id
1 'polypeptide(L)'
;RGIGRAVCLKLAEMGYTVLINYNTNTAAAKQTKSLIEATGGKAELMAFDVADGEAADSVLTAWQENHPDDYIGVLVNNAGIRRDNTLVFMQNEEWHSVIDTTMNGFFYITRRVIKDMLIKRWGRVINIASLSGIKGTAGQTNYSAAKAALIGASKALALEAAPRKVTVNVVAPGFIDSDMTKDLPKDELKKLVPMGRFGSADEVADLVAFLASDKAAYITGEVISI
;
A
#
# COMPACT_ATOMS: atom_id res chain seq x y z
N ARG A 1 -4.97 -10.33 -2.13
CA ARG A 1 -5.10 -10.48 -3.59
C ARG A 1 -4.31 -9.39 -4.32
N GLY A 2 -4.10 -9.56 -5.64
CA GLY A 2 -3.43 -8.56 -6.49
C GLY A 2 -2.07 -8.10 -5.95
N ILE A 3 -1.78 -6.82 -6.09
CA ILE A 3 -0.52 -6.20 -5.65
C ILE A 3 -0.22 -6.51 -4.17
N GLY A 4 -1.20 -6.37 -3.27
CA GLY A 4 -0.97 -6.61 -1.85
C GLY A 4 -0.51 -8.05 -1.54
N ARG A 5 -1.05 -9.06 -2.23
CA ARG A 5 -0.58 -10.45 -2.09
C ARG A 5 0.84 -10.61 -2.61
N ALA A 6 1.13 -10.12 -3.81
CA ALA A 6 2.47 -10.20 -4.40
C ALA A 6 3.52 -9.54 -3.49
N VAL A 7 3.21 -8.37 -2.94
CA VAL A 7 4.07 -7.69 -1.95
C VAL A 7 4.29 -8.53 -0.70
N CYS A 8 3.23 -9.14 -0.14
CA CYS A 8 3.35 -9.99 1.04
C CYS A 8 4.28 -11.19 0.78
N LEU A 9 4.13 -11.87 -0.37
CA LEU A 9 4.98 -12.99 -0.77
C LEU A 9 6.43 -12.55 -0.93
N LYS A 10 6.66 -11.46 -1.63
CA LYS A 10 8.00 -10.94 -1.89
C LYS A 10 8.72 -10.49 -0.62
N LEU A 11 8.04 -9.84 0.32
CA LEU A 11 8.63 -9.45 1.60
C LEU A 11 8.93 -10.68 2.48
N ALA A 12 8.08 -11.72 2.43
CA ALA A 12 8.36 -12.98 3.12
C ALA A 12 9.60 -13.70 2.55
N GLU A 13 9.81 -13.69 1.23
CA GLU A 13 11.03 -14.18 0.58
C GLU A 13 12.30 -13.44 1.04
N MET A 14 12.17 -12.16 1.43
CA MET A 14 13.27 -11.38 2.01
C MET A 14 13.52 -11.70 3.50
N GLY A 15 12.77 -12.61 4.11
CA GLY A 15 12.90 -13.03 5.51
C GLY A 15 12.09 -12.21 6.52
N TYR A 16 11.22 -11.31 6.08
CA TYR A 16 10.32 -10.59 6.98
C TYR A 16 9.18 -11.49 7.48
N THR A 17 8.82 -11.36 8.76
CA THR A 17 7.50 -11.80 9.25
C THR A 17 6.45 -10.80 8.73
N VAL A 18 5.47 -11.28 7.99
CA VAL A 18 4.51 -10.42 7.29
C VAL A 18 3.20 -10.33 8.06
N LEU A 19 2.83 -9.12 8.47
CA LEU A 19 1.54 -8.82 9.08
C LEU A 19 0.54 -8.48 7.95
N ILE A 20 -0.40 -9.39 7.70
CA ILE A 20 -1.35 -9.29 6.58
C ILE A 20 -2.64 -8.63 7.09
N ASN A 21 -2.80 -7.33 6.80
CA ASN A 21 -4.08 -6.67 7.06
C ASN A 21 -5.13 -7.04 6.01
N TYR A 22 -6.34 -7.21 6.47
CA TYR A 22 -7.53 -7.38 5.65
C TYR A 22 -8.77 -6.85 6.38
N ASN A 23 -9.76 -6.37 5.62
CA ASN A 23 -11.03 -5.95 6.19
C ASN A 23 -12.00 -7.15 6.28
N THR A 24 -12.60 -7.58 5.17
CA THR A 24 -13.70 -8.57 5.15
C THR A 24 -13.32 -9.89 4.50
N ASN A 25 -12.34 -9.94 3.60
CA ASN A 25 -12.01 -11.14 2.84
C ASN A 25 -11.01 -12.05 3.57
N THR A 26 -11.49 -12.71 4.62
CA THR A 26 -10.70 -13.66 5.43
C THR A 26 -10.15 -14.82 4.59
N ALA A 27 -10.90 -15.33 3.61
CA ALA A 27 -10.45 -16.43 2.77
C ALA A 27 -9.21 -16.07 1.94
N ALA A 28 -9.20 -14.88 1.31
CA ALA A 28 -8.05 -14.40 0.56
C ALA A 28 -6.83 -14.11 1.45
N ALA A 29 -7.06 -13.62 2.68
CA ALA A 29 -5.98 -13.39 3.65
C ALA A 29 -5.37 -14.72 4.12
N LYS A 30 -6.18 -15.70 4.49
CA LYS A 30 -5.73 -17.05 4.85
C LYS A 30 -4.97 -17.72 3.71
N GLN A 31 -5.44 -17.61 2.48
CA GLN A 31 -4.73 -18.12 1.31
C GLN A 31 -3.34 -17.47 1.16
N THR A 32 -3.24 -16.15 1.33
CA THR A 32 -1.94 -15.47 1.26
C THR A 32 -1.00 -15.95 2.36
N LYS A 33 -1.50 -16.10 3.59
CA LYS A 33 -0.73 -16.65 4.71
C LYS A 33 -0.23 -18.06 4.39
N SER A 34 -1.11 -18.95 3.92
CA SER A 34 -0.72 -20.34 3.57
C SER A 34 0.34 -20.39 2.47
N LEU A 35 0.28 -19.49 1.48
CA LEU A 35 1.32 -19.41 0.44
C LEU A 35 2.69 -19.02 1.01
N ILE A 36 2.73 -18.09 1.96
CA ILE A 36 3.96 -17.69 2.65
C ILE A 36 4.51 -18.85 3.47
N GLU A 37 3.65 -19.50 4.26
CA GLU A 37 4.05 -20.63 5.12
C GLU A 37 4.53 -21.83 4.32
N ALA A 38 3.96 -22.08 3.15
CA ALA A 38 4.38 -23.16 2.24
C ALA A 38 5.82 -22.98 1.73
N THR A 39 6.34 -21.75 1.71
CA THR A 39 7.74 -21.43 1.33
C THR A 39 8.67 -21.27 2.57
N GLY A 40 8.18 -21.59 3.76
CA GLY A 40 8.93 -21.48 5.03
C GLY A 40 8.95 -20.06 5.62
N GLY A 41 8.22 -19.12 5.04
CA GLY A 41 8.05 -17.76 5.58
C GLY A 41 7.10 -17.73 6.77
N LYS A 42 7.01 -16.56 7.42
CA LYS A 42 6.12 -16.32 8.58
C LYS A 42 5.12 -15.24 8.26
N ALA A 43 3.85 -15.46 8.63
CA ALA A 43 2.82 -14.46 8.46
C ALA A 43 1.74 -14.53 9.55
N GLU A 44 1.22 -13.36 9.92
CA GLU A 44 0.11 -13.18 10.85
C GLU A 44 -1.02 -12.40 10.19
N LEU A 45 -2.25 -12.67 10.63
CA LEU A 45 -3.45 -12.03 10.08
C LEU A 45 -3.93 -10.93 11.03
N MET A 46 -4.16 -9.74 10.47
CA MET A 46 -4.67 -8.58 11.19
C MET A 46 -6.00 -8.12 10.57
N ALA A 47 -7.11 -8.45 11.23
CA ALA A 47 -8.46 -8.14 10.76
C ALA A 47 -8.92 -6.77 11.28
N PHE A 48 -8.87 -5.74 10.44
CA PHE A 48 -9.49 -4.44 10.70
C PHE A 48 -9.66 -3.65 9.40
N ASP A 49 -10.60 -2.71 9.40
CA ASP A 49 -10.72 -1.71 8.36
C ASP A 49 -9.69 -0.60 8.61
N VAL A 50 -8.86 -0.30 7.62
CA VAL A 50 -7.85 0.77 7.71
C VAL A 50 -8.49 2.15 7.90
N ALA A 51 -9.73 2.34 7.48
CA ALA A 51 -10.50 3.57 7.67
C ALA A 51 -11.03 3.74 9.12
N ASP A 52 -11.00 2.69 9.93
CA ASP A 52 -11.36 2.71 11.35
C ASP A 52 -10.10 2.83 12.20
N GLY A 53 -9.83 4.05 12.67
CA GLY A 53 -8.63 4.36 13.44
C GLY A 53 -8.60 3.70 14.82
N GLU A 54 -9.75 3.48 15.46
CA GLU A 54 -9.85 2.84 16.78
C GLU A 54 -9.60 1.33 16.65
N ALA A 55 -10.22 0.68 15.69
CA ALA A 55 -9.98 -0.73 15.39
C ALA A 55 -8.52 -0.99 15.00
N ALA A 56 -7.94 -0.14 14.16
CA ALA A 56 -6.54 -0.22 13.76
C ALA A 56 -5.59 -0.09 14.96
N ASP A 57 -5.79 0.92 15.82
CA ASP A 57 -4.95 1.14 17.00
C ASP A 57 -5.06 -0.02 17.99
N SER A 58 -6.28 -0.51 18.24
CA SER A 58 -6.51 -1.66 19.12
C SER A 58 -5.76 -2.91 18.67
N VAL A 59 -5.88 -3.27 17.38
CA VAL A 59 -5.22 -4.49 16.85
C VAL A 59 -3.70 -4.34 16.84
N LEU A 60 -3.18 -3.17 16.45
CA LEU A 60 -1.74 -2.91 16.44
C LEU A 60 -1.15 -2.86 17.84
N THR A 61 -1.88 -2.33 18.82
CA THR A 61 -1.48 -2.32 20.24
C THR A 61 -1.42 -3.74 20.79
N ALA A 62 -2.46 -4.54 20.59
CA ALA A 62 -2.47 -5.94 21.02
C ALA A 62 -1.32 -6.76 20.38
N TRP A 63 -1.01 -6.49 19.11
CA TRP A 63 0.14 -7.13 18.47
C TRP A 63 1.45 -6.72 19.15
N GLN A 64 1.66 -5.43 19.42
CA GLN A 64 2.88 -4.93 20.06
C GLN A 64 3.05 -5.47 21.48
N GLU A 65 1.98 -5.61 22.26
CA GLU A 65 2.00 -6.20 23.60
C GLU A 65 2.42 -7.67 23.58
N ASN A 66 2.03 -8.42 22.55
CA ASN A 66 2.41 -9.82 22.35
C ASN A 66 3.83 -9.99 21.76
N HIS A 67 4.40 -8.91 21.20
CA HIS A 67 5.72 -8.88 20.56
C HIS A 67 6.56 -7.71 21.08
N PRO A 68 6.91 -7.67 22.38
CA PRO A 68 7.53 -6.49 23.01
C PRO A 68 8.92 -6.15 22.47
N ASP A 69 9.63 -7.14 21.93
CA ASP A 69 10.97 -6.98 21.37
C ASP A 69 10.98 -6.63 19.88
N ASP A 70 9.84 -6.79 19.21
CA ASP A 70 9.68 -6.55 17.78
C ASP A 70 9.07 -5.17 17.49
N TYR A 71 9.22 -4.70 16.26
CA TYR A 71 8.51 -3.53 15.74
C TYR A 71 8.27 -3.67 14.24
N ILE A 72 7.30 -2.94 13.73
CA ILE A 72 7.00 -2.92 12.29
C ILE A 72 8.01 -2.01 11.60
N GLY A 73 9.06 -2.60 11.02
CA GLY A 73 10.13 -1.89 10.35
C GLY A 73 9.83 -1.53 8.89
N VAL A 74 8.93 -2.28 8.23
CA VAL A 74 8.47 -1.99 6.86
C VAL A 74 6.95 -1.85 6.87
N LEU A 75 6.45 -0.72 6.40
CA LEU A 75 5.01 -0.46 6.22
C LEU A 75 4.70 -0.25 4.75
N VAL A 76 3.77 -1.04 4.22
CA VAL A 76 3.25 -0.85 2.86
C VAL A 76 1.77 -0.46 2.93
N ASN A 77 1.47 0.81 2.71
CA ASN A 77 0.10 1.32 2.60
C ASN A 77 -0.42 1.00 1.19
N ASN A 78 -1.04 -0.17 1.06
CA ASN A 78 -1.59 -0.66 -0.21
C ASN A 78 -3.12 -0.58 -0.26
N ALA A 79 -3.80 -0.52 0.87
CA ALA A 79 -5.26 -0.49 0.92
C ALA A 79 -5.81 0.66 0.06
N GLY A 80 -6.80 0.35 -0.75
CA GLY A 80 -7.46 1.31 -1.62
C GLY A 80 -8.61 0.67 -2.37
N ILE A 81 -9.62 1.46 -2.64
CA ILE A 81 -10.82 1.07 -3.39
C ILE A 81 -11.07 2.06 -4.52
N ARG A 82 -11.79 1.62 -5.54
CA ARG A 82 -12.32 2.49 -6.60
C ARG A 82 -13.83 2.57 -6.50
N ARG A 83 -14.37 3.77 -6.71
CA ARG A 83 -15.79 4.06 -6.91
C ARG A 83 -15.87 5.07 -8.05
N ASP A 84 -15.80 4.52 -9.27
CA ASP A 84 -15.68 5.33 -10.48
C ASP A 84 -17.05 5.91 -10.86
N ASN A 85 -17.13 7.23 -10.98
CA ASN A 85 -18.30 7.95 -11.45
C ASN A 85 -17.86 9.35 -11.93
N THR A 86 -18.60 9.95 -12.86
CA THR A 86 -18.37 11.36 -13.20
C THR A 86 -18.78 12.25 -12.02
N LEU A 87 -18.03 13.33 -11.79
CA LEU A 87 -18.18 14.16 -10.59
C LEU A 87 -19.62 14.61 -10.34
N VAL A 88 -20.34 14.97 -11.41
CA VAL A 88 -21.73 15.47 -11.32
C VAL A 88 -22.73 14.42 -10.83
N PHE A 89 -22.43 13.13 -10.98
CA PHE A 89 -23.27 12.02 -10.54
C PHE A 89 -22.68 11.24 -9.35
N MET A 90 -21.45 11.63 -8.91
CA MET A 90 -20.77 10.97 -7.81
C MET A 90 -21.53 11.17 -6.51
N GLN A 91 -21.82 10.08 -5.80
CA GLN A 91 -22.46 10.12 -4.50
C GLN A 91 -21.45 10.43 -3.40
N ASN A 92 -21.93 11.01 -2.29
CA ASN A 92 -21.07 11.33 -1.15
C ASN A 92 -20.34 10.10 -0.60
N GLU A 93 -21.02 8.95 -0.55
CA GLU A 93 -20.47 7.68 -0.09
C GLU A 93 -19.35 7.18 -1.01
N GLU A 94 -19.46 7.40 -2.32
CA GLU A 94 -18.42 7.06 -3.29
C GLU A 94 -17.18 7.93 -3.08
N TRP A 95 -17.37 9.19 -2.78
CA TRP A 95 -16.29 10.11 -2.44
C TRP A 95 -15.63 9.74 -1.11
N HIS A 96 -16.41 9.71 -0.03
CA HIS A 96 -15.88 9.50 1.32
C HIS A 96 -15.20 8.13 1.46
N SER A 97 -15.79 7.06 0.97
CA SER A 97 -15.20 5.71 1.10
C SER A 97 -13.82 5.61 0.45
N VAL A 98 -13.59 6.29 -0.68
CA VAL A 98 -12.28 6.28 -1.36
C VAL A 98 -11.25 7.13 -0.60
N ILE A 99 -11.66 8.31 -0.12
CA ILE A 99 -10.80 9.20 0.69
C ILE A 99 -10.45 8.50 2.01
N ASP A 100 -11.43 7.98 2.73
CA ASP A 100 -11.25 7.39 4.05
C ASP A 100 -10.34 6.15 4.00
N THR A 101 -10.60 5.25 3.06
CA THR A 101 -9.74 4.07 2.90
C THR A 101 -8.29 4.46 2.56
N THR A 102 -8.09 5.47 1.72
CA THR A 102 -6.75 5.85 1.26
C THR A 102 -6.06 6.77 2.26
N MET A 103 -6.68 7.89 2.61
CA MET A 103 -6.01 8.96 3.37
C MET A 103 -6.12 8.77 4.88
N ASN A 104 -7.30 8.45 5.39
CA ASN A 104 -7.46 8.18 6.81
C ASN A 104 -6.74 6.87 7.17
N GLY A 105 -6.81 5.84 6.30
CA GLY A 105 -6.05 4.62 6.46
C GLY A 105 -4.53 4.87 6.52
N PHE A 106 -3.99 5.65 5.57
CA PHE A 106 -2.59 6.07 5.62
C PHE A 106 -2.26 6.78 6.94
N PHE A 107 -3.09 7.74 7.36
CA PHE A 107 -2.84 8.54 8.55
C PHE A 107 -2.85 7.69 9.84
N TYR A 108 -3.88 6.89 10.05
CA TYR A 108 -4.01 6.08 11.27
C TYR A 108 -2.88 5.07 11.42
N ILE A 109 -2.64 4.30 10.36
CA ILE A 109 -1.64 3.24 10.40
C ILE A 109 -0.22 3.82 10.46
N THR A 110 0.09 4.78 9.59
CA THR A 110 1.44 5.34 9.53
C THR A 110 1.80 6.05 10.82
N ARG A 111 0.90 6.86 11.38
CA ARG A 111 1.12 7.56 12.65
C ARG A 111 1.42 6.58 13.80
N ARG A 112 0.72 5.44 13.83
CA ARG A 112 0.90 4.42 14.88
C ARG A 112 2.23 3.68 14.75
N VAL A 113 2.62 3.34 13.52
CA VAL A 113 3.79 2.50 13.24
C VAL A 113 5.09 3.30 13.20
N ILE A 114 5.09 4.50 12.65
CA ILE A 114 6.32 5.25 12.37
C ILE A 114 7.09 5.65 13.64
N LYS A 115 6.41 5.76 14.78
CA LYS A 115 7.04 6.16 16.06
C LYS A 115 8.22 5.24 16.41
N ASP A 116 8.03 3.93 16.30
CA ASP A 116 9.07 2.96 16.63
C ASP A 116 10.20 2.97 15.59
N MET A 117 9.86 3.13 14.31
CA MET A 117 10.87 3.33 13.25
C MET A 117 11.78 4.54 13.55
N LEU A 118 11.19 5.68 13.99
CA LEU A 118 11.94 6.89 14.33
C LEU A 118 12.86 6.68 15.55
N ILE A 119 12.40 5.94 16.57
CA ILE A 119 13.15 5.60 17.78
C ILE A 119 14.31 4.65 17.42
N LYS A 120 14.01 3.59 16.70
CA LYS A 120 15.00 2.57 16.27
C LYS A 120 15.95 3.08 15.16
N ARG A 121 15.65 4.25 14.57
CA ARG A 121 16.43 4.88 13.48
C ARG A 121 16.57 3.97 12.26
N TRP A 122 15.56 3.20 11.96
CA TRP A 122 15.43 2.40 10.76
C TRP A 122 13.95 2.16 10.45
N GLY A 123 13.57 2.37 9.21
CA GLY A 123 12.21 2.10 8.73
C GLY A 123 12.06 2.36 7.24
N ARG A 124 11.04 1.73 6.66
CA ARG A 124 10.66 1.86 5.25
C ARG A 124 9.13 2.02 5.16
N VAL A 125 8.67 3.16 4.72
CA VAL A 125 7.25 3.40 4.41
C VAL A 125 7.09 3.48 2.92
N ILE A 126 6.30 2.59 2.33
CA ILE A 126 6.05 2.52 0.90
C ILE A 126 4.54 2.67 0.68
N ASN A 127 4.16 3.71 -0.04
CA ASN A 127 2.76 4.03 -0.30
C ASN A 127 2.38 3.67 -1.73
N ILE A 128 1.35 2.86 -1.92
CA ILE A 128 0.88 2.48 -3.26
C ILE A 128 -0.14 3.52 -3.72
N ALA A 129 0.33 4.44 -4.57
CA ALA A 129 -0.51 5.44 -5.23
C ALA A 129 -1.11 4.89 -6.54
N SER A 130 -1.10 5.67 -7.59
CA SER A 130 -1.52 5.32 -8.95
C SER A 130 -1.06 6.38 -9.93
N LEU A 131 -0.90 6.04 -11.20
CA LEU A 131 -0.78 7.03 -12.27
C LEU A 131 -1.99 7.98 -12.33
N SER A 132 -3.19 7.53 -11.90
CA SER A 132 -4.37 8.41 -11.78
C SER A 132 -4.15 9.54 -10.77
N GLY A 133 -3.32 9.36 -9.75
CA GLY A 133 -2.95 10.43 -8.82
C GLY A 133 -1.93 11.43 -9.38
N ILE A 134 -1.23 11.08 -10.45
CA ILE A 134 -0.25 11.95 -11.12
C ILE A 134 -0.89 12.70 -12.29
N LYS A 135 -1.65 11.99 -13.13
CA LYS A 135 -2.18 12.53 -14.41
C LYS A 135 -3.66 12.89 -14.35
N GLY A 136 -4.40 12.37 -13.35
CA GLY A 136 -5.85 12.37 -13.35
C GLY A 136 -6.43 11.30 -14.28
N THR A 137 -7.67 10.91 -14.03
CA THR A 137 -8.44 9.99 -14.90
C THR A 137 -9.89 10.42 -14.86
N ALA A 138 -10.52 10.59 -16.03
CA ALA A 138 -11.94 10.88 -16.12
C ALA A 138 -12.78 9.82 -15.43
N GLY A 139 -13.80 10.22 -14.67
CA GLY A 139 -14.61 9.32 -13.85
C GLY A 139 -13.98 8.88 -12.54
N GLN A 140 -12.78 9.36 -12.21
CA GLN A 140 -12.03 9.00 -10.99
C GLN A 140 -11.62 10.23 -10.18
N THR A 141 -12.45 11.25 -10.08
CA THR A 141 -12.08 12.47 -9.35
C THR A 141 -11.75 12.19 -7.89
N ASN A 142 -12.54 11.34 -7.20
CA ASN A 142 -12.29 10.88 -5.84
C ASN A 142 -10.97 10.09 -5.73
N TYR A 143 -10.77 9.10 -6.59
CA TYR A 143 -9.60 8.24 -6.57
C TYR A 143 -8.32 8.99 -6.94
N SER A 144 -8.38 9.84 -7.97
CA SER A 144 -7.26 10.70 -8.36
C SER A 144 -6.88 11.68 -7.24
N ALA A 145 -7.88 12.31 -6.61
CA ALA A 145 -7.66 13.20 -5.46
C ALA A 145 -6.99 12.46 -4.29
N ALA A 146 -7.52 11.29 -3.90
CA ALA A 146 -6.96 10.48 -2.81
C ALA A 146 -5.50 10.06 -3.09
N LYS A 147 -5.21 9.59 -4.31
CA LYS A 147 -3.87 9.14 -4.68
C LYS A 147 -2.89 10.31 -4.87
N ALA A 148 -3.35 11.48 -5.31
CA ALA A 148 -2.54 12.71 -5.35
C ALA A 148 -2.25 13.24 -3.93
N ALA A 149 -3.25 13.21 -3.04
CA ALA A 149 -3.06 13.59 -1.63
C ALA A 149 -2.04 12.67 -0.93
N LEU A 150 -2.11 11.35 -1.18
CA LEU A 150 -1.14 10.38 -0.65
C LEU A 150 0.29 10.69 -1.12
N ILE A 151 0.48 11.12 -2.37
CA ILE A 151 1.78 11.56 -2.90
C ILE A 151 2.28 12.78 -2.13
N GLY A 152 1.45 13.80 -1.93
CA GLY A 152 1.81 15.02 -1.18
C GLY A 152 2.16 14.71 0.27
N ALA A 153 1.33 13.91 0.96
CA ALA A 153 1.57 13.50 2.34
C ALA A 153 2.87 12.69 2.48
N SER A 154 3.16 11.80 1.52
CA SER A 154 4.39 11.00 1.51
C SER A 154 5.65 11.85 1.41
N LYS A 155 5.65 12.88 0.56
CA LYS A 155 6.77 13.81 0.40
C LYS A 155 7.03 14.62 1.67
N ALA A 156 5.98 15.12 2.31
CA ALA A 156 6.11 15.83 3.57
C ALA A 156 6.68 14.93 4.67
N LEU A 157 6.13 13.72 4.83
CA LEU A 157 6.59 12.75 5.81
C LEU A 157 8.03 12.29 5.56
N ALA A 158 8.45 12.21 4.31
CA ALA A 158 9.84 11.88 3.96
C ALA A 158 10.83 12.88 4.55
N LEU A 159 10.52 14.18 4.51
CA LEU A 159 11.35 15.24 5.09
C LEU A 159 11.41 15.14 6.63
N GLU A 160 10.30 14.82 7.27
CA GLU A 160 10.21 14.64 8.73
C GLU A 160 10.99 13.41 9.21
N ALA A 161 10.96 12.31 8.44
CA ALA A 161 11.48 11.01 8.85
C ALA A 161 12.95 10.78 8.47
N ALA A 162 13.44 11.44 7.42
CA ALA A 162 14.80 11.26 6.90
C ALA A 162 15.92 11.46 7.95
N PRO A 163 15.87 12.46 8.87
CA PRO A 163 16.89 12.62 9.91
C PRO A 163 17.03 11.42 10.85
N ARG A 164 15.99 10.57 10.87
CA ARG A 164 15.94 9.31 11.63
C ARG A 164 16.21 8.07 10.79
N LYS A 165 16.75 8.20 9.56
CA LYS A 165 17.04 7.09 8.64
C LYS A 165 15.83 6.26 8.26
N VAL A 166 14.64 6.86 8.32
CA VAL A 166 13.38 6.26 7.83
C VAL A 166 13.11 6.85 6.45
N THR A 167 12.92 5.99 5.46
CA THR A 167 12.57 6.43 4.10
C THR A 167 11.08 6.30 3.85
N VAL A 168 10.53 7.24 3.10
CA VAL A 168 9.12 7.26 2.69
C VAL A 168 9.06 7.47 1.20
N ASN A 169 8.57 6.47 0.46
CA ASN A 169 8.49 6.52 -1.00
C ASN A 169 7.11 6.11 -1.50
N VAL A 170 6.81 6.46 -2.72
CA VAL A 170 5.55 6.17 -3.40
C VAL A 170 5.82 5.33 -4.63
N VAL A 171 5.10 4.22 -4.77
CA VAL A 171 4.98 3.48 -6.02
C VAL A 171 3.66 3.87 -6.66
N ALA A 172 3.69 4.29 -7.92
CA ALA A 172 2.51 4.74 -8.67
C ALA A 172 2.26 3.79 -9.86
N PRO A 173 1.54 2.68 -9.66
CA PRO A 173 1.25 1.74 -10.73
C PRO A 173 0.34 2.34 -11.81
N GLY A 174 0.60 1.93 -13.07
CA GLY A 174 -0.32 2.12 -14.17
C GLY A 174 -1.35 0.98 -14.25
N PHE A 175 -1.55 0.45 -15.46
CA PHE A 175 -2.44 -0.69 -15.66
C PHE A 175 -1.75 -2.00 -15.26
N ILE A 176 -2.13 -2.54 -14.11
CA ILE A 176 -1.63 -3.82 -13.58
C ILE A 176 -2.72 -4.88 -13.72
N ASP A 177 -2.35 -6.06 -14.19
CA ASP A 177 -3.27 -7.20 -14.28
C ASP A 177 -3.64 -7.70 -12.88
N SER A 178 -4.91 -7.51 -12.54
CA SER A 178 -5.45 -7.80 -11.20
C SER A 178 -6.97 -7.88 -11.25
N ASP A 179 -7.58 -8.32 -10.14
CA ASP A 179 -9.05 -8.32 -10.01
C ASP A 179 -9.67 -6.93 -10.25
N MET A 180 -8.94 -5.86 -9.95
CA MET A 180 -9.41 -4.48 -10.10
C MET A 180 -9.49 -4.04 -11.57
N THR A 181 -8.76 -4.70 -12.45
CA THR A 181 -8.64 -4.37 -13.89
C THR A 181 -9.19 -5.46 -14.81
N LYS A 182 -9.76 -6.54 -14.26
CA LYS A 182 -10.23 -7.71 -15.04
C LYS A 182 -11.31 -7.37 -16.07
N ASP A 183 -12.19 -6.42 -15.73
CA ASP A 183 -13.33 -6.02 -16.55
C ASP A 183 -13.01 -4.84 -17.49
N LEU A 184 -11.77 -4.38 -17.54
CA LEU A 184 -11.34 -3.29 -18.42
C LEU A 184 -11.07 -3.80 -19.85
N PRO A 185 -11.27 -2.96 -20.89
CA PRO A 185 -10.98 -3.31 -22.28
C PRO A 185 -9.46 -3.34 -22.52
N LYS A 186 -8.83 -4.45 -22.10
CA LYS A 186 -7.36 -4.58 -22.06
C LYS A 186 -6.70 -4.37 -23.43
N ASP A 187 -7.34 -4.82 -24.52
CA ASP A 187 -6.78 -4.69 -25.86
C ASP A 187 -6.69 -3.24 -26.35
N GLU A 188 -7.56 -2.38 -25.85
CA GLU A 188 -7.52 -0.94 -26.16
C GLU A 188 -6.53 -0.22 -25.22
N LEU A 189 -6.61 -0.52 -23.91
CA LEU A 189 -5.81 0.16 -22.91
C LEU A 189 -4.32 -0.17 -22.97
N LYS A 190 -3.94 -1.38 -23.40
CA LYS A 190 -2.52 -1.73 -23.61
C LYS A 190 -1.83 -0.83 -24.64
N LYS A 191 -2.58 -0.25 -25.59
CA LYS A 191 -2.05 0.70 -26.58
C LYS A 191 -1.59 2.02 -25.96
N LEU A 192 -2.10 2.34 -24.76
CA LEU A 192 -1.72 3.54 -24.00
C LEU A 192 -0.49 3.29 -23.12
N VAL A 193 -0.08 2.03 -22.99
CA VAL A 193 1.08 1.62 -22.19
C VAL A 193 2.29 1.55 -23.11
N PRO A 194 3.39 2.27 -22.83
CA PRO A 194 4.59 2.24 -23.68
C PRO A 194 5.15 0.82 -23.92
N MET A 195 5.05 -0.06 -22.92
CA MET A 195 5.48 -1.47 -23.02
C MET A 195 4.47 -2.35 -23.78
N GLY A 196 3.34 -1.82 -24.25
CA GLY A 196 2.34 -2.55 -25.04
C GLY A 196 1.57 -3.64 -24.28
N ARG A 197 1.70 -3.70 -22.95
CA ARG A 197 1.04 -4.69 -22.09
C ARG A 197 0.70 -4.10 -20.73
N PHE A 198 -0.19 -4.75 -19.99
CA PHE A 198 -0.35 -4.49 -18.57
C PHE A 198 0.86 -5.03 -17.80
N GLY A 199 1.22 -4.34 -16.72
CA GLY A 199 2.18 -4.86 -15.75
C GLY A 199 1.59 -5.99 -14.93
N SER A 200 2.43 -6.80 -14.29
CA SER A 200 2.03 -7.81 -13.32
C SER A 200 2.08 -7.26 -11.89
N ALA A 201 1.36 -7.91 -10.97
CA ALA A 201 1.47 -7.61 -9.55
C ALA A 201 2.88 -7.87 -9.00
N ASP A 202 3.58 -8.85 -9.56
CA ASP A 202 4.95 -9.20 -9.16
C ASP A 202 5.95 -8.11 -9.55
N GLU A 203 5.81 -7.49 -10.73
CA GLU A 203 6.67 -6.35 -11.13
C GLU A 203 6.54 -5.18 -10.15
N VAL A 204 5.33 -4.92 -9.65
CA VAL A 204 5.12 -3.91 -8.59
C VAL A 204 5.74 -4.35 -7.27
N ALA A 205 5.60 -5.62 -6.91
CA ALA A 205 6.16 -6.18 -5.68
C ALA A 205 7.70 -6.17 -5.68
N ASP A 206 8.35 -6.38 -6.82
CA ASP A 206 9.81 -6.29 -6.96
C ASP A 206 10.31 -4.87 -6.67
N LEU A 207 9.61 -3.84 -7.17
CA LEU A 207 9.94 -2.46 -6.85
C LEU A 207 9.73 -2.15 -5.36
N VAL A 208 8.63 -2.63 -4.78
CA VAL A 208 8.37 -2.48 -3.33
C VAL A 208 9.46 -3.16 -2.52
N ALA A 209 9.88 -4.37 -2.88
CA ALA A 209 10.96 -5.11 -2.22
C ALA A 209 12.31 -4.37 -2.32
N PHE A 210 12.63 -3.79 -3.47
CA PHE A 210 13.81 -2.94 -3.62
C PHE A 210 13.75 -1.75 -2.66
N LEU A 211 12.63 -1.04 -2.60
CA LEU A 211 12.46 0.12 -1.71
C LEU A 211 12.45 -0.27 -0.22
N ALA A 212 12.04 -1.49 0.12
CA ALA A 212 12.09 -2.04 1.47
C ALA A 212 13.51 -2.44 1.91
N SER A 213 14.42 -2.62 0.97
CA SER A 213 15.78 -3.09 1.21
C SER A 213 16.75 -1.95 1.61
N ASP A 214 17.94 -2.32 2.11
CA ASP A 214 19.02 -1.38 2.38
C ASP A 214 19.66 -0.81 1.10
N LYS A 215 19.41 -1.42 -0.07
CA LYS A 215 19.86 -0.89 -1.36
C LYS A 215 19.19 0.43 -1.71
N ALA A 216 18.01 0.71 -1.15
CA ALA A 216 17.26 1.95 -1.32
C ALA A 216 17.41 2.93 -0.14
N ALA A 217 18.39 2.75 0.73
CA ALA A 217 18.55 3.55 1.96
C ALA A 217 18.74 5.06 1.73
N TYR A 218 19.12 5.48 0.52
CA TYR A 218 19.30 6.89 0.14
C TYR A 218 18.15 7.44 -0.75
N ILE A 219 17.10 6.64 -0.98
CA ILE A 219 15.94 7.03 -1.76
C ILE A 219 14.79 7.35 -0.80
N THR A 220 14.38 8.62 -0.75
CA THR A 220 13.24 9.07 0.06
C THR A 220 12.54 10.27 -0.57
N GLY A 221 11.22 10.36 -0.42
CA GLY A 221 10.40 11.41 -1.00
C GLY A 221 10.07 11.21 -2.48
N GLU A 222 10.48 10.08 -3.07
CA GLU A 222 10.32 9.81 -4.49
C GLU A 222 8.97 9.19 -4.83
N VAL A 223 8.53 9.47 -6.06
CA VAL A 223 7.32 8.89 -6.69
C VAL A 223 7.76 8.13 -7.93
N ILE A 224 7.75 6.82 -7.84
CA ILE A 224 8.22 5.96 -8.93
C ILE A 224 7.01 5.37 -9.65
N SER A 225 6.84 5.76 -10.91
CA SER A 225 5.82 5.20 -11.80
C SER A 225 6.27 3.85 -12.36
N ILE A 226 5.35 2.91 -12.45
CA ILE A 226 5.58 1.57 -12.98
C ILE A 226 4.37 1.07 -13.78
#